data_0db75b04b54a864976994aff17992a94
#
_entry.id   0db75b04b54a864976994aff17992a94
#
_cell.length_a   1.000
_cell.length_b   1.000
_cell.length_c   1.000
_cell.angle_alpha   90.00
_cell.angle_beta   90.00
_cell.angle_gamma   90.00
#
_symmetry.space_group_name_H-M   'P 1'
#
loop_
_entity.id
_entity.type
_entity.pdbx_description
1 polymer ?
#
loop_
_entity_poly.entity_id
_entity_poly.type
_entity_poly.pdbx_seq_one_letter_code
_entity_poly.pdbx_strand_id
1 'polypeptide(L)'
;KLPGNDNSTATLCLGHHAVPNGTIVKTITNDQIEVTNATELVQSSSTGGICDSPHQILDGENCTLIDALLGDPQCDGFQNKKWDLFVERSKAYSNCYPYDVPDYASLRSLVASSGTLEFNNESFNWTGVTQNGTSSACKRRSNKSFFSRLNWLTHLKYKYPALNVTMPNNEKFDKLYIWGVHHPGTDSDQISLYAQASGRITVSTKRSQQTVIPNIGSRPRVRDVSSRISIYWTIVKPGDILLINSTGNLIAPRGYFKIRSGKSSIMRSDAPIGKCNSECITPNGSIPNDKPFQNVNRITFGACPRYVKQNTLK
;
A
#
# COMPACT_ATOMS: atom_id res chain seq x y z
N LYS A 1 -34.90 1.43 -29.35
CA LYS A 1 -34.57 2.46 -30.35
C LYS A 1 -34.56 3.79 -29.67
N LEU A 2 -33.46 4.55 -29.77
CA LEU A 2 -33.37 5.84 -29.12
C LEU A 2 -34.23 6.85 -29.86
N PRO A 3 -35.00 7.69 -29.14
CA PRO A 3 -35.66 8.79 -29.76
C PRO A 3 -34.63 9.81 -30.23
N GLY A 4 -34.77 10.32 -31.39
CA GLY A 4 -33.90 11.32 -31.92
C GLY A 4 -33.69 11.17 -33.39
N ASN A 5 -32.70 11.82 -33.89
CA ASN A 5 -32.40 11.98 -35.26
C ASN A 5 -32.66 10.69 -36.10
N ASP A 6 -33.48 10.79 -37.10
CA ASP A 6 -33.97 9.69 -37.95
C ASP A 6 -32.86 8.90 -38.65
N ASN A 7 -31.65 9.45 -38.69
CA ASN A 7 -30.50 8.80 -39.30
C ASN A 7 -29.60 8.08 -38.30
N SER A 8 -29.93 8.15 -37.02
CA SER A 8 -29.15 7.46 -35.99
C SER A 8 -29.86 6.16 -35.58
N THR A 9 -29.29 5.07 -35.96
CA THR A 9 -29.73 3.74 -35.51
C THR A 9 -29.07 3.35 -34.18
N ALA A 10 -29.24 4.21 -33.18
CA ALA A 10 -28.75 3.90 -31.85
C ALA A 10 -29.66 2.87 -31.20
N THR A 11 -29.11 1.73 -30.85
CA THR A 11 -29.82 0.63 -30.20
C THR A 11 -29.28 0.47 -28.77
N LEU A 12 -30.18 0.35 -27.81
CA LEU A 12 -29.80 0.03 -26.44
C LEU A 12 -29.53 -1.46 -26.34
N CYS A 13 -28.37 -1.79 -25.79
CA CYS A 13 -28.04 -3.18 -25.50
C CYS A 13 -28.69 -3.60 -24.18
N LEU A 14 -29.32 -4.76 -24.18
CA LEU A 14 -29.94 -5.37 -23.03
C LEU A 14 -29.12 -6.57 -22.56
N GLY A 15 -28.75 -6.57 -21.26
CA GLY A 15 -28.00 -7.68 -20.69
C GLY A 15 -26.61 -7.83 -21.28
N HIS A 16 -26.13 -9.07 -21.33
CA HIS A 16 -24.79 -9.43 -21.78
C HIS A 16 -24.75 -9.97 -23.20
N HIS A 17 -25.67 -9.52 -24.03
CA HIS A 17 -25.70 -9.97 -25.42
C HIS A 17 -24.57 -9.35 -26.23
N ALA A 18 -24.01 -10.15 -27.14
CA ALA A 18 -23.03 -9.65 -28.10
C ALA A 18 -23.66 -8.63 -29.04
N VAL A 19 -22.95 -7.57 -29.33
CA VAL A 19 -23.39 -6.52 -30.25
C VAL A 19 -22.76 -6.79 -31.61
N PRO A 20 -23.55 -6.84 -32.71
CA PRO A 20 -23.00 -6.99 -34.03
C PRO A 20 -22.05 -5.85 -34.39
N ASN A 21 -21.04 -6.18 -35.20
CA ASN A 21 -20.08 -5.19 -35.67
C ASN A 21 -20.78 -4.05 -36.43
N GLY A 22 -20.44 -2.82 -36.13
CA GLY A 22 -21.07 -1.65 -36.70
C GLY A 22 -22.35 -1.18 -36.00
N THR A 23 -22.84 -1.90 -35.01
CA THR A 23 -24.01 -1.50 -34.23
C THR A 23 -23.65 -0.35 -33.30
N ILE A 24 -24.53 0.66 -33.23
CA ILE A 24 -24.38 1.78 -32.31
C ILE A 24 -24.97 1.38 -30.97
N VAL A 25 -24.19 1.54 -29.90
CA VAL A 25 -24.62 1.26 -28.53
C VAL A 25 -24.65 2.55 -27.72
N LYS A 26 -25.61 2.64 -26.79
CA LYS A 26 -25.69 3.75 -25.83
C LYS A 26 -24.84 3.41 -24.61
N THR A 27 -23.95 4.33 -24.24
CA THR A 27 -23.07 4.17 -23.09
C THR A 27 -23.23 5.35 -22.13
N ILE A 28 -22.88 5.14 -20.85
CA ILE A 28 -22.92 6.17 -19.82
C ILE A 28 -21.51 6.32 -19.25
N THR A 29 -21.01 7.58 -19.24
CA THR A 29 -19.71 7.93 -18.67
C THR A 29 -19.86 9.26 -17.94
N ASN A 30 -19.46 9.34 -16.65
CA ASN A 30 -19.49 10.57 -15.83
C ASN A 30 -20.84 11.32 -15.92
N ASP A 31 -21.95 10.61 -15.75
CA ASP A 31 -23.32 11.12 -15.85
C ASP A 31 -23.73 11.62 -17.24
N GLN A 32 -22.85 11.49 -18.23
CA GLN A 32 -23.18 11.81 -19.62
C GLN A 32 -23.50 10.54 -20.40
N ILE A 33 -24.40 10.67 -21.36
CA ILE A 33 -24.76 9.59 -22.25
C ILE A 33 -23.99 9.76 -23.55
N GLU A 34 -23.18 8.76 -23.88
CA GLU A 34 -22.47 8.69 -25.15
C GLU A 34 -23.07 7.60 -26.02
N VAL A 35 -23.06 7.84 -27.32
CA VAL A 35 -23.40 6.82 -28.30
C VAL A 35 -22.16 6.55 -29.12
N THR A 36 -21.72 5.30 -29.14
CA THR A 36 -20.51 4.89 -29.84
C THR A 36 -20.75 3.66 -30.70
N ASN A 37 -19.93 3.50 -31.73
CA ASN A 37 -19.92 2.31 -32.55
C ASN A 37 -19.25 1.17 -31.81
N ALA A 38 -19.86 -0.03 -31.81
CA ALA A 38 -19.33 -1.18 -31.12
C ALA A 38 -17.93 -1.62 -31.62
N THR A 39 -17.54 -1.25 -32.85
CA THR A 39 -16.19 -1.51 -33.38
C THR A 39 -15.11 -0.67 -32.70
N GLU A 40 -15.48 0.43 -32.04
CA GLU A 40 -14.56 1.32 -31.32
C GLU A 40 -14.41 0.96 -29.85
N LEU A 41 -15.03 -0.13 -29.41
CA LEU A 41 -15.12 -0.55 -28.01
C LEU A 41 -14.37 -1.85 -27.78
N VAL A 42 -13.43 -1.85 -26.84
CA VAL A 42 -12.83 -3.07 -26.31
C VAL A 42 -13.75 -3.63 -25.23
N GLN A 43 -14.18 -4.88 -25.36
CA GLN A 43 -15.16 -5.51 -24.49
C GLN A 43 -14.59 -6.62 -23.59
N SER A 44 -13.36 -7.05 -23.84
CA SER A 44 -12.73 -8.11 -23.07
C SER A 44 -11.22 -8.02 -23.15
N SER A 45 -10.54 -8.63 -22.18
CA SER A 45 -9.10 -8.80 -22.23
C SER A 45 -8.73 -9.74 -23.36
N SER A 46 -7.76 -9.34 -24.23
CA SER A 46 -7.29 -10.17 -25.34
C SER A 46 -6.29 -11.25 -24.91
N THR A 47 -5.70 -11.14 -23.72
CA THR A 47 -4.64 -12.02 -23.24
C THR A 47 -5.07 -12.91 -22.08
N GLY A 48 -6.18 -12.62 -21.43
CA GLY A 48 -6.63 -13.30 -20.22
C GLY A 48 -5.79 -13.05 -18.98
N GLY A 49 -4.71 -12.26 -19.08
CA GLY A 49 -3.80 -11.93 -18.00
C GLY A 49 -3.10 -10.60 -18.21
N ILE A 50 -2.23 -10.24 -17.27
CA ILE A 50 -1.47 -8.99 -17.27
C ILE A 50 -0.16 -9.21 -18.02
N CYS A 51 0.13 -8.35 -18.99
CA CYS A 51 1.40 -8.39 -19.73
C CYS A 51 2.52 -7.77 -18.89
N ASP A 52 3.68 -8.43 -18.89
CA ASP A 52 4.87 -7.98 -18.15
C ASP A 52 5.69 -6.90 -18.87
N SER A 53 5.30 -6.54 -20.07
CA SER A 53 5.96 -5.53 -20.90
C SER A 53 4.92 -4.61 -21.55
N PRO A 54 5.24 -3.35 -21.81
CA PRO A 54 6.50 -2.64 -21.56
C PRO A 54 6.67 -2.16 -20.11
N HIS A 55 5.60 -2.22 -19.30
CA HIS A 55 5.66 -1.80 -17.90
C HIS A 55 6.37 -2.83 -17.02
N GLN A 56 7.04 -2.35 -16.00
CA GLN A 56 7.62 -3.20 -14.98
C GLN A 56 6.54 -3.56 -13.96
N ILE A 57 6.11 -4.80 -13.96
CA ILE A 57 5.06 -5.30 -13.09
C ILE A 57 5.68 -6.08 -11.94
N LEU A 58 5.32 -5.72 -10.72
CA LEU A 58 5.72 -6.46 -9.53
C LEU A 58 4.50 -7.18 -8.95
N ASP A 59 4.54 -8.50 -8.98
CA ASP A 59 3.50 -9.34 -8.39
C ASP A 59 3.73 -9.43 -6.88
N GLY A 60 2.75 -8.97 -6.11
CA GLY A 60 2.81 -9.02 -4.66
C GLY A 60 2.70 -10.42 -4.08
N GLU A 61 2.18 -11.38 -4.83
CA GLU A 61 2.00 -12.77 -4.39
C GLU A 61 1.26 -12.83 -3.04
N ASN A 62 1.91 -13.32 -1.99
CA ASN A 62 1.32 -13.40 -0.66
C ASN A 62 1.48 -12.11 0.17
N CYS A 63 2.07 -11.06 -0.40
CA CYS A 63 2.39 -9.83 0.31
C CYS A 63 1.54 -8.67 -0.18
N THR A 64 0.98 -7.92 0.77
CA THR A 64 0.47 -6.58 0.46
C THR A 64 1.66 -5.61 0.36
N LEU A 65 1.42 -4.46 -0.27
CA LEU A 65 2.48 -3.44 -0.36
C LEU A 65 2.94 -3.00 1.03
N ILE A 66 2.04 -2.85 1.98
CA ILE A 66 2.39 -2.43 3.33
C ILE A 66 3.17 -3.51 4.08
N ASP A 67 2.82 -4.78 3.95
CA ASP A 67 3.61 -5.87 4.53
C ASP A 67 5.03 -5.90 3.95
N ALA A 68 5.17 -5.67 2.65
CA ALA A 68 6.47 -5.55 2.00
C ALA A 68 7.27 -4.34 2.50
N LEU A 69 6.58 -3.22 2.72
CA LEU A 69 7.17 -1.99 3.27
C LEU A 69 7.71 -2.22 4.69
N LEU A 70 6.93 -2.88 5.55
CA LEU A 70 7.31 -3.12 6.95
C LEU A 70 8.38 -4.20 7.10
N GLY A 71 8.50 -5.09 6.13
CA GLY A 71 9.44 -6.20 6.20
C GLY A 71 8.90 -7.42 6.94
N ASP A 72 7.64 -7.79 6.68
CA ASP A 72 7.11 -9.09 7.09
C ASP A 72 8.06 -10.20 6.61
N PRO A 73 8.36 -11.23 7.41
CA PRO A 73 9.34 -12.25 7.03
C PRO A 73 9.09 -12.90 5.67
N GLN A 74 7.84 -13.17 5.32
CA GLN A 74 7.51 -13.73 4.01
C GLN A 74 7.70 -12.77 2.84
N CYS A 75 7.91 -11.49 3.14
CA CYS A 75 8.06 -10.42 2.15
C CYS A 75 9.51 -9.94 1.98
N ASP A 76 10.48 -10.67 2.54
CA ASP A 76 11.89 -10.27 2.46
C ASP A 76 12.40 -10.16 1.02
N GLY A 77 11.82 -10.90 0.10
CA GLY A 77 12.17 -10.84 -1.32
C GLY A 77 11.78 -9.53 -2.02
N PHE A 78 10.94 -8.70 -1.39
CA PHE A 78 10.53 -7.42 -1.95
C PHE A 78 11.43 -6.24 -1.55
N GLN A 79 12.45 -6.48 -0.75
CA GLN A 79 13.36 -5.42 -0.32
C GLN A 79 14.06 -4.78 -1.51
N ASN A 80 14.06 -3.44 -1.55
CA ASN A 80 14.66 -2.62 -2.60
C ASN A 80 14.10 -2.85 -4.01
N LYS A 81 12.94 -3.49 -4.13
CA LYS A 81 12.28 -3.69 -5.42
C LYS A 81 11.66 -2.40 -5.93
N LYS A 82 11.55 -2.32 -7.26
CA LYS A 82 10.95 -1.20 -7.98
C LYS A 82 9.85 -1.72 -8.89
N TRP A 83 8.89 -0.87 -9.21
CA TRP A 83 7.78 -1.22 -10.10
C TRP A 83 7.22 0.00 -10.81
N ASP A 84 6.58 -0.24 -11.94
CA ASP A 84 5.62 0.68 -12.52
C ASP A 84 4.23 0.40 -11.96
N LEU A 85 3.87 -0.87 -11.84
CA LEU A 85 2.62 -1.31 -11.24
C LEU A 85 2.88 -2.44 -10.25
N PHE A 86 2.40 -2.27 -9.03
CA PHE A 86 2.38 -3.32 -8.01
C PHE A 86 1.00 -3.98 -8.04
N VAL A 87 0.96 -5.30 -8.18
CA VAL A 87 -0.29 -6.05 -8.21
C VAL A 87 -0.49 -6.76 -6.87
N GLU A 88 -1.50 -6.30 -6.11
CA GLU A 88 -1.90 -6.97 -4.87
C GLU A 88 -2.88 -8.08 -5.16
N ARG A 89 -2.63 -9.25 -4.59
CA ARG A 89 -3.49 -10.43 -4.77
C ARG A 89 -4.49 -10.56 -3.62
N SER A 90 -5.64 -11.15 -3.90
CA SER A 90 -6.64 -11.45 -2.86
C SER A 90 -6.15 -12.50 -1.88
N LYS A 91 -5.21 -13.35 -2.27
CA LYS A 91 -4.59 -14.38 -1.42
C LYS A 91 -3.57 -13.84 -0.42
N ALA A 92 -3.19 -12.56 -0.52
CA ALA A 92 -2.18 -11.96 0.35
C ALA A 92 -2.65 -11.98 1.81
N TYR A 93 -1.72 -12.25 2.71
CA TYR A 93 -1.99 -12.28 4.14
C TYR A 93 -0.77 -11.81 4.93
N SER A 94 -1.00 -11.26 6.13
CA SER A 94 0.06 -10.84 7.04
C SER A 94 0.50 -12.02 7.91
N ASN A 95 1.80 -12.16 8.13
CA ASN A 95 2.37 -13.27 8.88
C ASN A 95 3.41 -12.79 9.90
N CYS A 96 3.15 -11.65 10.51
CA CYS A 96 3.98 -11.07 11.55
C CYS A 96 3.08 -10.52 12.66
N TYR A 97 3.59 -9.59 13.42
CA TYR A 97 2.84 -9.00 14.53
C TYR A 97 1.58 -8.30 14.01
N PRO A 98 0.40 -8.48 14.65
CA PRO A 98 -0.82 -7.83 14.20
C PRO A 98 -0.71 -6.31 14.34
N TYR A 99 -1.08 -5.60 13.29
CA TYR A 99 -0.97 -4.15 13.23
C TYR A 99 -2.17 -3.53 12.53
N ASP A 100 -2.34 -2.24 12.76
CA ASP A 100 -3.23 -1.40 11.98
C ASP A 100 -2.46 -0.16 11.51
N VAL A 101 -2.97 0.47 10.48
CA VAL A 101 -2.40 1.71 9.96
C VAL A 101 -3.52 2.74 9.92
N PRO A 102 -3.54 3.71 10.84
CA PRO A 102 -4.41 4.86 10.68
C PRO A 102 -4.09 5.54 9.34
N ASP A 103 -5.13 5.76 8.55
CA ASP A 103 -4.97 6.28 7.19
C ASP A 103 -4.15 5.34 6.28
N TYR A 104 -4.51 4.06 6.29
CA TYR A 104 -3.88 3.01 5.47
C TYR A 104 -3.86 3.37 3.98
N ALA A 105 -4.96 3.90 3.47
CA ALA A 105 -5.10 4.23 2.06
C ALA A 105 -4.08 5.28 1.61
N SER A 106 -3.81 6.29 2.44
CA SER A 106 -2.84 7.35 2.13
C SER A 106 -1.42 6.81 2.08
N LEU A 107 -1.02 5.97 3.04
CA LEU A 107 0.31 5.37 3.04
C LEU A 107 0.50 4.45 1.84
N ARG A 108 -0.49 3.61 1.56
CA ARG A 108 -0.48 2.72 0.40
C ARG A 108 -0.32 3.48 -0.90
N SER A 109 -1.07 4.54 -1.08
CA SER A 109 -1.01 5.39 -2.28
C SER A 109 0.34 6.09 -2.42
N LEU A 110 0.86 6.62 -1.32
CA LEU A 110 2.15 7.32 -1.29
C LEU A 110 3.29 6.40 -1.73
N VAL A 111 3.36 5.21 -1.17
CA VAL A 111 4.41 4.24 -1.48
C VAL A 111 4.24 3.69 -2.89
N ALA A 112 3.00 3.39 -3.30
CA ALA A 112 2.71 2.90 -4.65
C ALA A 112 3.16 3.88 -5.72
N SER A 113 2.87 5.16 -5.55
CA SER A 113 3.24 6.20 -6.52
C SER A 113 4.75 6.44 -6.57
N SER A 114 5.44 6.24 -5.48
CA SER A 114 6.91 6.31 -5.43
C SER A 114 7.57 5.21 -6.27
N GLY A 115 6.95 4.04 -6.36
CA GLY A 115 7.39 2.96 -7.22
C GLY A 115 8.66 2.26 -6.77
N THR A 116 9.03 2.40 -5.50
CA THR A 116 10.26 1.78 -4.98
C THR A 116 10.14 1.48 -3.48
N LEU A 117 10.80 0.41 -3.06
CA LEU A 117 11.05 0.08 -1.65
C LEU A 117 12.54 0.26 -1.31
N GLU A 118 13.22 1.20 -1.97
CA GLU A 118 14.61 1.52 -1.68
C GLU A 118 14.76 2.04 -0.26
N PHE A 119 15.49 1.29 0.55
CA PHE A 119 15.65 1.54 1.98
C PHE A 119 17.12 1.73 2.33
N ASN A 120 17.39 2.71 3.18
CA ASN A 120 18.73 2.95 3.73
C ASN A 120 18.68 2.93 5.25
N ASN A 121 19.53 2.11 5.86
CA ASN A 121 19.69 2.09 7.30
C ASN A 121 20.28 3.41 7.79
N GLU A 122 19.85 3.84 8.97
CA GLU A 122 20.43 4.97 9.68
C GLU A 122 20.75 4.58 11.12
N SER A 123 21.79 5.19 11.66
CA SER A 123 22.24 4.96 13.03
C SER A 123 21.55 5.94 13.96
N PHE A 124 20.46 5.46 14.61
CA PHE A 124 19.79 6.23 15.66
C PHE A 124 20.42 5.92 17.01
N ASN A 125 20.51 6.94 17.86
CA ASN A 125 21.08 6.80 19.20
C ASN A 125 19.99 6.37 20.20
N TRP A 126 19.76 5.07 20.32
CA TRP A 126 18.83 4.50 21.30
C TRP A 126 19.57 4.10 22.58
N THR A 127 20.31 5.02 23.17
CA THR A 127 21.04 4.77 24.40
C THR A 127 20.09 4.60 25.58
N GLY A 128 20.31 3.56 26.38
CA GLY A 128 19.56 3.31 27.61
C GLY A 128 18.33 2.43 27.44
N VAL A 129 18.05 1.94 26.25
CA VAL A 129 16.96 0.99 26.00
C VAL A 129 17.46 -0.26 25.28
N THR A 130 16.68 -1.33 25.36
CA THR A 130 16.94 -2.56 24.62
C THR A 130 16.32 -2.46 23.24
N GLN A 131 17.09 -2.83 22.23
CA GLN A 131 16.68 -2.83 20.83
C GLN A 131 16.35 -4.23 20.36
N ASN A 132 15.78 -4.33 19.16
CA ASN A 132 15.56 -5.59 18.43
C ASN A 132 14.61 -6.56 19.17
N GLY A 133 13.54 -6.02 19.73
CA GLY A 133 12.48 -6.83 20.29
C GLY A 133 11.87 -7.77 19.25
N THR A 134 11.47 -8.96 19.70
CA THR A 134 10.92 -10.01 18.85
C THR A 134 9.63 -10.58 19.44
N SER A 135 8.87 -11.29 18.60
CA SER A 135 7.63 -11.94 19.01
C SER A 135 7.52 -13.33 18.39
N SER A 136 6.89 -14.24 19.12
CA SER A 136 6.54 -15.56 18.57
C SER A 136 5.45 -15.49 17.50
N ALA A 137 4.73 -14.39 17.41
CA ALA A 137 3.75 -14.15 16.35
C ALA A 137 4.40 -13.85 14.99
N CYS A 138 5.68 -13.53 15.00
CA CYS A 138 6.43 -13.17 13.81
C CYS A 138 7.71 -14.01 13.77
N LYS A 139 7.72 -15.03 12.93
CA LYS A 139 8.86 -15.97 12.88
C LYS A 139 9.60 -15.85 11.56
N ARG A 140 10.92 -15.87 11.65
CA ARG A 140 11.82 -15.94 10.50
C ARG A 140 12.72 -17.16 10.70
N ARG A 141 12.60 -18.14 9.80
CA ARG A 141 13.31 -19.44 9.91
C ARG A 141 13.07 -20.13 11.28
N SER A 142 11.79 -20.18 11.70
CA SER A 142 11.34 -20.79 12.95
C SER A 142 11.78 -20.08 14.24
N ASN A 143 12.52 -18.99 14.14
CA ASN A 143 12.94 -18.19 15.29
C ASN A 143 12.02 -16.98 15.45
N LYS A 144 11.83 -16.54 16.69
CA LYS A 144 11.14 -15.30 16.98
C LYS A 144 11.83 -14.15 16.24
N SER A 145 11.03 -13.30 15.60
CA SER A 145 11.53 -12.20 14.81
C SER A 145 10.58 -11.00 14.92
N PHE A 146 10.77 -10.03 14.04
CA PHE A 146 9.94 -8.86 13.91
C PHE A 146 10.01 -8.31 12.49
N PHE A 147 9.26 -7.25 12.22
CA PHE A 147 9.38 -6.55 10.94
C PHE A 147 10.82 -6.07 10.73
N SER A 148 11.39 -6.37 9.58
CA SER A 148 12.80 -6.08 9.32
C SER A 148 13.13 -4.59 9.25
N ARG A 149 12.13 -3.75 8.99
CA ARG A 149 12.29 -2.29 8.87
C ARG A 149 11.96 -1.53 10.14
N LEU A 150 11.54 -2.23 11.19
CA LEU A 150 11.18 -1.64 12.48
C LEU A 150 12.04 -2.18 13.60
N ASN A 151 12.21 -1.37 14.63
CA ASN A 151 13.03 -1.67 15.79
C ASN A 151 12.16 -1.53 17.05
N TRP A 152 11.82 -2.66 17.65
CA TRP A 152 11.03 -2.68 18.86
C TRP A 152 11.91 -2.39 20.05
N LEU A 153 11.71 -1.22 20.69
CA LEU A 153 12.46 -0.78 21.84
C LEU A 153 11.73 -1.18 23.12
N THR A 154 12.47 -1.72 24.07
CA THR A 154 11.95 -2.11 25.39
C THR A 154 12.91 -1.62 26.48
N HIS A 155 12.54 -1.79 27.76
CA HIS A 155 13.38 -1.37 28.86
C HIS A 155 14.76 -2.04 28.85
N LEU A 156 15.74 -1.38 29.41
CA LEU A 156 17.06 -1.95 29.73
C LEU A 156 17.25 -1.91 31.25
N LYS A 157 17.43 -3.08 31.86
CA LYS A 157 17.61 -3.21 33.32
C LYS A 157 16.51 -2.48 34.10
N TYR A 158 15.26 -2.72 33.71
CA TYR A 158 14.03 -2.14 34.28
C TYR A 158 13.95 -0.61 34.21
N LYS A 159 14.66 0.00 33.26
CA LYS A 159 14.61 1.44 33.01
C LYS A 159 14.32 1.72 31.54
N TYR A 160 13.49 2.69 31.32
CA TYR A 160 13.23 3.23 29.99
C TYR A 160 13.38 4.77 30.08
N PRO A 161 14.58 5.29 29.89
CA PRO A 161 14.78 6.74 29.96
C PRO A 161 14.01 7.45 28.85
N ALA A 162 13.65 8.69 29.10
CA ALA A 162 13.03 9.52 28.05
C ALA A 162 13.99 9.63 26.85
N LEU A 163 13.52 9.20 25.69
CA LEU A 163 14.28 9.23 24.46
C LEU A 163 14.07 10.56 23.74
N ASN A 164 15.16 11.13 23.27
CA ASN A 164 15.17 12.37 22.49
C ASN A 164 16.23 12.21 21.40
N VAL A 165 15.80 11.78 20.22
CA VAL A 165 16.69 11.42 19.12
C VAL A 165 16.36 12.26 17.90
N THR A 166 17.40 12.72 17.23
CA THR A 166 17.29 13.55 16.03
C THR A 166 17.99 12.88 14.84
N MET A 167 17.47 13.10 13.65
CA MET A 167 18.08 12.64 12.41
C MET A 167 17.87 13.69 11.32
N PRO A 168 18.90 14.42 10.91
CA PRO A 168 18.76 15.43 9.87
C PRO A 168 18.65 14.78 8.49
N ASN A 169 17.95 15.46 7.59
CA ASN A 169 17.95 15.08 6.17
C ASN A 169 18.91 15.98 5.42
N ASN A 170 20.11 15.49 5.19
CA ASN A 170 21.15 16.17 4.43
C ASN A 170 21.15 15.79 2.94
N GLU A 171 20.18 14.96 2.54
CA GLU A 171 20.03 14.51 1.16
C GLU A 171 19.22 15.53 0.35
N LYS A 172 19.16 15.31 -0.97
CA LYS A 172 18.42 16.16 -1.90
C LYS A 172 17.04 15.63 -2.24
N PHE A 173 16.60 14.57 -1.56
CA PHE A 173 15.31 13.93 -1.77
C PHE A 173 14.57 13.80 -0.44
N ASP A 174 13.27 13.57 -0.53
CA ASP A 174 12.43 13.32 0.64
C ASP A 174 12.75 11.96 1.24
N LYS A 175 12.77 11.90 2.57
CA LYS A 175 12.92 10.67 3.33
C LYS A 175 11.59 10.30 3.97
N LEU A 176 11.17 9.04 3.80
CA LEU A 176 9.97 8.50 4.46
C LEU A 176 10.41 7.62 5.63
N TYR A 177 10.03 8.01 6.83
CA TYR A 177 10.26 7.22 8.04
C TYR A 177 8.99 6.52 8.46
N ILE A 178 9.06 5.21 8.62
CA ILE A 178 7.96 4.39 9.13
C ILE A 178 8.27 4.04 10.57
N TRP A 179 7.37 4.34 11.45
CA TRP A 179 7.47 4.07 12.88
C TRP A 179 6.13 3.62 13.43
N GLY A 180 6.08 3.24 14.67
CA GLY A 180 4.85 2.74 15.24
C GLY A 180 4.77 2.89 16.74
N VAL A 181 3.62 2.51 17.27
CA VAL A 181 3.29 2.54 18.69
C VAL A 181 2.74 1.18 19.06
N HIS A 182 3.29 0.58 20.11
CA HIS A 182 2.81 -0.67 20.65
C HIS A 182 1.70 -0.42 21.66
N HIS A 183 0.58 -1.11 21.49
CA HIS A 183 -0.57 -1.08 22.37
C HIS A 183 -0.64 -2.41 23.13
N PRO A 184 -0.13 -2.50 24.37
CA PRO A 184 -0.19 -3.75 25.13
C PRO A 184 -1.61 -4.20 25.45
N GLY A 185 -1.80 -5.50 25.62
CA GLY A 185 -3.10 -6.05 25.97
C GLY A 185 -3.46 -5.85 27.44
N THR A 186 -2.49 -5.69 28.34
CA THR A 186 -2.68 -5.52 29.78
C THR A 186 -1.75 -4.46 30.35
N ASP A 187 -2.10 -3.91 31.51
CA ASP A 187 -1.22 -3.00 32.25
C ASP A 187 0.06 -3.70 32.72
N SER A 188 -0.03 -4.98 33.04
CA SER A 188 1.12 -5.79 33.41
C SER A 188 2.14 -5.88 32.28
N ASP A 189 1.69 -6.09 31.04
CA ASP A 189 2.56 -6.12 29.87
C ASP A 189 3.18 -4.74 29.60
N GLN A 190 2.42 -3.67 29.82
CA GLN A 190 2.93 -2.32 29.68
C GLN A 190 4.11 -2.09 30.61
N ILE A 191 3.97 -2.45 31.87
CA ILE A 191 5.04 -2.27 32.87
C ILE A 191 6.21 -3.20 32.60
N SER A 192 5.95 -4.46 32.23
CA SER A 192 7.00 -5.44 32.00
C SER A 192 7.86 -5.11 30.78
N LEU A 193 7.28 -4.45 29.77
CA LEU A 193 8.00 -4.10 28.54
C LEU A 193 8.68 -2.74 28.63
N TYR A 194 8.06 -1.75 29.26
CA TYR A 194 8.52 -0.36 29.19
C TYR A 194 8.86 0.25 30.55
N ALA A 195 8.68 -0.49 31.64
CA ALA A 195 8.97 -0.03 32.99
C ALA A 195 8.23 1.29 33.34
N GLN A 196 7.13 1.57 32.67
CA GLN A 196 6.31 2.77 32.79
C GLN A 196 4.84 2.37 32.75
N ALA A 197 4.00 3.02 33.55
CA ALA A 197 2.56 2.74 33.55
C ALA A 197 1.89 3.23 32.25
N SER A 198 2.46 4.22 31.61
CA SER A 198 2.00 4.74 30.31
C SER A 198 3.18 5.27 29.52
N GLY A 199 3.06 5.19 28.21
CA GLY A 199 4.07 5.74 27.29
C GLY A 199 3.51 6.91 26.49
N ARG A 200 4.38 7.58 25.78
CA ARG A 200 4.01 8.64 24.85
C ARG A 200 5.08 8.75 23.77
N ILE A 201 4.66 8.91 22.54
CA ILE A 201 5.55 9.12 21.41
C ILE A 201 5.18 10.44 20.74
N THR A 202 6.18 11.28 20.49
CA THR A 202 6.04 12.49 19.69
C THR A 202 7.10 12.45 18.59
N VAL A 203 6.66 12.51 17.35
CA VAL A 203 7.52 12.56 16.19
C VAL A 203 7.23 13.86 15.46
N SER A 204 8.26 14.65 15.25
CA SER A 204 8.11 15.97 14.64
C SER A 204 9.18 16.28 13.63
N THR A 205 8.84 17.19 12.76
CA THR A 205 9.74 17.90 11.84
C THR A 205 9.51 19.39 12.01
N LYS A 206 10.21 20.23 11.27
CA LYS A 206 9.94 21.68 11.27
C LYS A 206 8.52 22.00 10.76
N ARG A 207 7.87 21.06 10.04
CA ARG A 207 6.59 21.27 9.37
C ARG A 207 5.41 20.58 10.03
N SER A 208 5.66 19.54 10.84
CA SER A 208 4.60 18.72 11.39
C SER A 208 4.98 18.19 12.77
N GLN A 209 3.96 17.85 13.54
CA GLN A 209 4.12 17.18 14.82
C GLN A 209 3.01 16.17 14.99
N GLN A 210 3.38 14.97 15.38
CA GLN A 210 2.44 13.87 15.66
C GLN A 210 2.71 13.37 17.07
N THR A 211 1.67 13.30 17.88
CA THR A 211 1.76 12.75 19.23
C THR A 211 0.78 11.59 19.35
N VAL A 212 1.26 10.44 19.81
CA VAL A 212 0.45 9.25 19.98
C VAL A 212 0.64 8.70 21.39
N ILE A 213 -0.47 8.38 22.02
CA ILE A 213 -0.52 7.75 23.34
C ILE A 213 -1.01 6.32 23.15
N PRO A 214 -0.31 5.31 23.72
CA PRO A 214 -0.77 3.93 23.63
C PRO A 214 -2.16 3.75 24.28
N ASN A 215 -2.94 2.87 23.68
CA ASN A 215 -4.25 2.50 24.19
C ASN A 215 -4.17 1.05 24.69
N ILE A 216 -4.04 0.88 26.00
CA ILE A 216 -3.89 -0.42 26.64
C ILE A 216 -5.25 -1.11 26.72
N GLY A 217 -5.32 -2.35 26.30
CA GLY A 217 -6.53 -3.16 26.37
C GLY A 217 -6.43 -4.42 25.52
N SER A 218 -7.08 -5.48 25.97
CA SER A 218 -7.07 -6.75 25.27
C SER A 218 -7.97 -6.67 24.03
N ARG A 219 -7.43 -7.08 22.87
CA ARG A 219 -8.13 -7.20 21.60
C ARG A 219 -8.34 -8.67 21.28
N PRO A 220 -9.23 -9.00 20.35
CA PRO A 220 -9.34 -10.38 19.85
C PRO A 220 -7.98 -10.91 19.40
N ARG A 221 -7.65 -12.14 19.78
CA ARG A 221 -6.34 -12.72 19.50
C ARG A 221 -6.13 -12.94 18.01
N VAL A 222 -5.01 -12.48 17.51
CA VAL A 222 -4.50 -12.74 16.16
C VAL A 222 -3.11 -13.33 16.33
N ARG A 223 -2.88 -14.54 15.82
CA ARG A 223 -1.63 -15.29 16.03
C ARG A 223 -1.23 -15.34 17.52
N ASP A 224 -2.23 -15.59 18.39
CA ASP A 224 -2.10 -15.67 19.85
C ASP A 224 -1.70 -14.36 20.55
N VAL A 225 -1.84 -13.25 19.86
CA VAL A 225 -1.49 -11.92 20.39
C VAL A 225 -2.76 -11.09 20.59
N SER A 226 -2.96 -10.57 21.80
CA SER A 226 -4.07 -9.68 22.14
C SER A 226 -3.68 -8.19 22.08
N SER A 227 -2.42 -7.90 21.90
CA SER A 227 -1.90 -6.55 21.69
C SER A 227 -1.83 -6.20 20.21
N ARG A 228 -1.56 -4.93 19.92
CA ARG A 228 -1.46 -4.44 18.53
C ARG A 228 -0.33 -3.42 18.41
N ILE A 229 0.04 -3.16 17.15
CA ILE A 229 0.91 -2.05 16.78
C ILE A 229 0.13 -1.16 15.83
N SER A 230 0.17 0.15 16.05
CA SER A 230 -0.30 1.14 15.09
C SER A 230 0.89 1.72 14.35
N ILE A 231 0.81 1.74 13.03
CA ILE A 231 1.89 2.21 12.15
C ILE A 231 1.59 3.62 11.68
N TYR A 232 2.59 4.47 11.78
CA TYR A 232 2.55 5.86 11.32
C TYR A 232 3.73 6.14 10.40
N TRP A 233 3.72 7.28 9.76
CA TRP A 233 4.84 7.71 8.92
C TRP A 233 5.08 9.21 9.03
N THR A 234 6.31 9.61 8.73
CA THR A 234 6.72 11.00 8.70
C THR A 234 7.61 11.21 7.48
N ILE A 235 7.35 12.26 6.73
CA ILE A 235 8.18 12.67 5.60
C ILE A 235 9.09 13.80 6.07
N VAL A 236 10.39 13.63 5.88
CA VAL A 236 11.39 14.65 6.20
C VAL A 236 11.94 15.21 4.89
N LYS A 237 11.66 16.48 4.65
CA LYS A 237 12.11 17.19 3.46
C LYS A 237 13.60 17.49 3.51
N PRO A 238 14.27 17.73 2.37
CA PRO A 238 15.67 18.18 2.37
C PRO A 238 15.87 19.42 3.26
N GLY A 239 16.88 19.36 4.11
CA GLY A 239 17.20 20.45 5.05
C GLY A 239 16.37 20.47 6.33
N ASP A 240 15.39 19.57 6.47
CA ASP A 240 14.61 19.39 7.69
C ASP A 240 15.25 18.33 8.59
N ILE A 241 14.70 18.15 9.77
CA ILE A 241 15.20 17.23 10.77
C ILE A 241 14.04 16.43 11.37
N LEU A 242 14.26 15.13 11.56
CA LEU A 242 13.35 14.27 12.29
C LEU A 242 13.70 14.34 13.77
N LEU A 243 12.69 14.58 14.62
CA LEU A 243 12.84 14.58 16.07
C LEU A 243 11.88 13.54 16.65
N ILE A 244 12.41 12.58 17.40
CA ILE A 244 11.62 11.53 18.05
C ILE A 244 11.80 11.65 19.56
N ASN A 245 10.70 11.87 20.27
CA ASN A 245 10.63 11.81 21.71
C ASN A 245 9.75 10.65 22.14
N SER A 246 10.18 9.88 23.12
CA SER A 246 9.39 8.77 23.63
C SER A 246 9.67 8.50 25.10
N THR A 247 8.64 8.15 25.85
CA THR A 247 8.72 7.67 27.21
C THR A 247 8.38 6.18 27.33
N GLY A 248 8.05 5.54 26.23
CA GLY A 248 7.72 4.13 26.15
C GLY A 248 6.92 3.81 24.90
N ASN A 249 6.75 2.53 24.61
CA ASN A 249 5.88 1.99 23.55
C ASN A 249 6.31 2.32 22.12
N LEU A 250 7.49 2.84 21.90
CA LEU A 250 7.96 3.20 20.58
C LEU A 250 8.41 1.96 19.78
N ILE A 251 7.86 1.82 18.60
CA ILE A 251 8.40 0.97 17.54
C ILE A 251 9.18 1.88 16.61
N ALA A 252 10.50 1.86 16.74
CA ALA A 252 11.37 2.84 16.10
C ALA A 252 11.63 2.50 14.64
N PRO A 253 11.93 3.51 13.80
CA PRO A 253 12.44 3.26 12.47
C PRO A 253 13.88 2.74 12.54
N ARG A 254 14.27 1.93 11.53
CA ARG A 254 15.67 1.52 11.34
C ARG A 254 16.39 2.38 10.32
N GLY A 255 15.67 3.16 9.60
CA GLY A 255 16.16 4.01 8.54
C GLY A 255 15.01 4.63 7.79
N TYR A 256 15.24 4.98 6.54
CA TYR A 256 14.25 5.64 5.71
C TYR A 256 14.06 4.95 4.37
N PHE A 257 12.87 5.14 3.81
CA PHE A 257 12.61 4.85 2.40
C PHE A 257 12.81 6.11 1.59
N LYS A 258 13.55 5.99 0.49
CA LYS A 258 13.64 7.07 -0.48
C LYS A 258 12.30 7.20 -1.18
N ILE A 259 11.75 8.39 -1.16
CA ILE A 259 10.44 8.65 -1.73
C ILE A 259 10.53 9.71 -2.81
N ARG A 260 9.74 9.54 -3.85
CA ARG A 260 9.66 10.48 -4.97
C ARG A 260 8.22 10.56 -5.47
N SER A 261 7.88 11.68 -6.10
CA SER A 261 6.66 11.76 -6.90
C SER A 261 6.87 10.97 -8.18
N GLY A 262 6.04 9.99 -8.42
CA GLY A 262 6.18 9.11 -9.57
C GLY A 262 4.83 8.78 -10.21
N LYS A 263 4.90 8.14 -11.37
CA LYS A 263 3.73 7.68 -12.13
C LYS A 263 3.39 6.22 -11.85
N SER A 264 4.11 5.59 -10.93
CA SER A 264 3.84 4.23 -10.51
C SER A 264 2.52 4.15 -9.76
N SER A 265 1.96 2.96 -9.70
CA SER A 265 0.65 2.75 -9.09
C SER A 265 0.54 1.34 -8.51
N ILE A 266 -0.61 1.05 -7.96
CA ILE A 266 -0.96 -0.22 -7.37
C ILE A 266 -2.37 -0.62 -7.80
N MET A 267 -2.59 -1.91 -7.96
CA MET A 267 -3.85 -2.45 -8.43
C MET A 267 -4.13 -3.78 -7.73
N ARG A 268 -5.37 -3.97 -7.30
CA ARG A 268 -5.83 -5.28 -6.82
C ARG A 268 -6.31 -6.09 -8.01
N SER A 269 -5.69 -7.24 -8.24
CA SER A 269 -6.05 -8.12 -9.34
C SER A 269 -5.58 -9.55 -9.07
N ASP A 270 -6.38 -10.52 -9.45
CA ASP A 270 -6.02 -11.94 -9.43
C ASP A 270 -5.64 -12.47 -10.82
N ALA A 271 -5.61 -11.61 -11.82
CA ALA A 271 -5.20 -11.99 -13.17
C ALA A 271 -3.72 -12.41 -13.19
N PRO A 272 -3.37 -13.54 -13.83
CA PRO A 272 -1.98 -13.98 -13.89
C PRO A 272 -1.13 -13.04 -14.74
N ILE A 273 0.16 -12.95 -14.41
CA ILE A 273 1.13 -12.17 -15.18
C ILE A 273 1.80 -13.11 -16.17
N GLY A 274 1.83 -12.72 -17.44
CA GLY A 274 2.42 -13.50 -18.51
C GLY A 274 3.34 -12.66 -19.38
N LYS A 275 4.08 -13.36 -20.26
CA LYS A 275 4.98 -12.72 -21.22
C LYS A 275 4.19 -12.29 -22.43
N CYS A 276 3.89 -11.03 -22.51
CA CYS A 276 3.24 -10.37 -23.65
C CYS A 276 3.57 -8.89 -23.64
N ASN A 277 3.09 -8.17 -24.62
CA ASN A 277 3.34 -6.74 -24.75
C ASN A 277 2.01 -6.01 -24.86
N SER A 278 1.67 -5.20 -23.87
CA SER A 278 0.49 -4.35 -23.90
C SER A 278 0.69 -3.17 -22.95
N GLU A 279 0.37 -1.98 -23.40
CA GLU A 279 0.53 -0.76 -22.59
C GLU A 279 -0.62 -0.52 -21.64
N CYS A 280 -1.78 -1.14 -21.86
CA CYS A 280 -2.97 -0.93 -21.03
C CYS A 280 -3.24 -2.14 -20.15
N ILE A 281 -3.31 -1.91 -18.85
CA ILE A 281 -3.55 -2.94 -17.84
C ILE A 281 -4.83 -2.61 -17.09
N THR A 282 -5.70 -3.61 -16.92
CA THR A 282 -6.88 -3.55 -16.06
C THR A 282 -6.82 -4.67 -15.02
N PRO A 283 -7.62 -4.62 -13.94
CA PRO A 283 -7.71 -5.74 -13.00
C PRO A 283 -8.14 -7.06 -13.61
N ASN A 284 -8.78 -7.02 -14.78
CA ASN A 284 -9.19 -8.20 -15.53
C ASN A 284 -8.11 -8.69 -16.50
N GLY A 285 -6.99 -8.01 -16.60
CA GLY A 285 -5.89 -8.31 -17.50
C GLY A 285 -5.58 -7.16 -18.44
N SER A 286 -4.56 -7.37 -19.29
CA SER A 286 -4.18 -6.39 -20.30
C SER A 286 -5.17 -6.38 -21.44
N ILE A 287 -5.42 -5.18 -21.98
CA ILE A 287 -6.32 -4.99 -23.13
C ILE A 287 -5.58 -4.21 -24.22
N PRO A 288 -6.00 -4.37 -25.48
CA PRO A 288 -5.44 -3.55 -26.55
C PRO A 288 -5.86 -2.08 -26.38
N ASN A 289 -5.01 -1.18 -26.85
CA ASN A 289 -5.25 0.26 -26.80
C ASN A 289 -5.39 0.91 -28.17
N ASP A 290 -5.71 0.11 -29.18
CA ASP A 290 -5.90 0.56 -30.57
C ASP A 290 -7.29 1.17 -30.82
N LYS A 291 -8.21 1.04 -29.87
CA LYS A 291 -9.57 1.58 -29.94
C LYS A 291 -9.75 2.71 -28.94
N PRO A 292 -10.65 3.68 -29.22
CA PRO A 292 -10.82 4.83 -28.34
C PRO A 292 -11.55 4.53 -27.04
N PHE A 293 -12.33 3.45 -26.96
CA PHE A 293 -13.18 3.13 -25.82
C PHE A 293 -13.00 1.70 -25.33
N GLN A 294 -13.30 1.49 -24.05
CA GLN A 294 -13.35 0.16 -23.45
C GLN A 294 -14.43 0.12 -22.36
N ASN A 295 -15.02 -1.04 -22.15
CA ASN A 295 -15.95 -1.28 -21.06
C ASN A 295 -15.54 -2.43 -20.15
N VAL A 296 -14.27 -2.77 -20.16
CA VAL A 296 -13.72 -3.90 -19.39
C VAL A 296 -13.65 -3.55 -17.91
N ASN A 297 -13.01 -2.43 -17.58
CA ASN A 297 -12.90 -1.99 -16.19
C ASN A 297 -12.60 -0.48 -16.14
N ARG A 298 -13.20 0.21 -15.20
CA ARG A 298 -12.94 1.63 -14.95
C ARG A 298 -11.52 1.86 -14.45
N ILE A 299 -10.97 0.92 -13.68
CA ILE A 299 -9.62 1.00 -13.16
C ILE A 299 -8.67 0.58 -14.28
N THR A 300 -7.71 1.45 -14.60
CA THR A 300 -6.74 1.20 -15.65
C THR A 300 -5.37 1.72 -15.24
N PHE A 301 -4.34 1.15 -15.86
CA PHE A 301 -2.97 1.62 -15.73
C PHE A 301 -2.31 1.64 -17.12
N GLY A 302 -1.62 2.72 -17.42
CA GLY A 302 -0.92 2.91 -18.69
C GLY A 302 -1.74 3.69 -19.72
N ALA A 303 -1.36 3.57 -20.98
CA ALA A 303 -2.06 4.22 -22.08
C ALA A 303 -3.27 3.39 -22.48
N CYS A 304 -4.44 3.80 -22.00
CA CYS A 304 -5.66 3.02 -22.09
C CYS A 304 -6.78 3.73 -22.87
N PRO A 305 -7.66 2.95 -23.54
CA PRO A 305 -8.91 3.49 -24.04
C PRO A 305 -9.76 4.09 -22.91
N ARG A 306 -10.59 5.06 -23.24
CA ARG A 306 -11.49 5.69 -22.29
C ARG A 306 -12.56 4.69 -21.84
N TYR A 307 -12.80 4.61 -20.53
CA TYR A 307 -13.86 3.77 -20.00
C TYR A 307 -15.23 4.35 -20.32
N VAL A 308 -16.11 3.50 -20.82
CA VAL A 308 -17.52 3.79 -21.03
C VAL A 308 -18.36 2.63 -20.50
N LYS A 309 -19.39 2.96 -19.76
CA LYS A 309 -20.30 1.96 -19.22
C LYS A 309 -21.42 1.70 -20.22
N GLN A 310 -21.57 0.44 -20.66
CA GLN A 310 -22.65 0.04 -21.52
C GLN A 310 -23.98 0.14 -20.73
N ASN A 311 -24.92 0.90 -21.26
CA ASN A 311 -26.24 1.06 -20.67
C ASN A 311 -27.14 -0.09 -21.12
N THR A 312 -27.82 -0.74 -20.18
CA THR A 312 -28.81 -1.79 -20.45
C THR A 312 -30.16 -1.37 -19.93
N LEU A 313 -31.19 -1.60 -20.72
CA LEU A 313 -32.57 -1.46 -20.28
C LEU A 313 -33.05 -2.79 -19.66
N LYS A 314 -33.79 -2.68 -18.54
CA LYS A 314 -34.50 -3.80 -17.96
C LYS A 314 -35.91 -3.85 -18.52
#